data_4cd4834323befaa7a816105913560d68
#
_entry.id   4cd4834323befaa7a816105913560d68
#
_cell.length_a   1.000
_cell.length_b   1.000
_cell.length_c   1.000
_cell.angle_alpha   90.00
_cell.angle_beta   90.00
_cell.angle_gamma   90.00
#
_symmetry.space_group_name_H-M   'P 1'
#
loop_
_entity.id
_entity.type
_entity.pdbx_description
1 polymer ?
#
loop_
_entity_poly.entity_id
_entity_poly.type
_entity_poly.pdbx_seq_one_letter_code
_entity_poly.pdbx_strand_id
1 'polypeptide(L)'
;MFFHNYKYSLKTLFKNKGLIFWTFLFPIILGTFFNLAFSNIENSEKLSIIDIVVVDDSVDDTFKSAIDGLSDKNDENRLFNVTYTNKDEAIKKLSNNEITGYLYFDNNKSNIVVNKSGINETIFRFVIDEVNSKIELTNSILQNKIISSKEVIDKNSLYKQVNDIINNSEAKLNDISNKNLGYTMIEYYTLIAMAALYGGAIAMYITNYKLANMNSVGKRTSISGMKKGPMLLSSLLASYTVQLIGMLILFIFTIFVMKVNYGNRFLHVVLIALLGSLSGLSMGVAIATLIKTNDNAKTGILISITMLCCFLSGMMGITMKYVIDKNIPIINKINPASMITDGLYSLYYYNSLNRFYFDVLSLTIFSLLMIFISYKELRRQKYDSI
;
A
#
# COMPACT_ATOMS: atom_id res chain seq x y z
N MET A 1 6.23 43.98 -5.06
CA MET A 1 5.42 43.47 -3.93
C MET A 1 5.28 41.92 -3.93
N PHE A 2 4.94 41.25 -5.05
CA PHE A 2 4.74 39.81 -5.08
C PHE A 2 5.97 39.01 -4.60
N PHE A 3 7.13 39.17 -5.23
CA PHE A 3 8.38 38.45 -4.85
C PHE A 3 8.83 38.78 -3.43
N HIS A 4 8.66 40.03 -3.01
CA HIS A 4 8.95 40.43 -1.64
C HIS A 4 8.09 39.62 -0.65
N ASN A 5 6.77 39.56 -0.88
CA ASN A 5 5.85 38.79 -0.06
C ASN A 5 6.18 37.30 -0.06
N TYR A 6 6.51 36.74 -1.22
CA TYR A 6 6.94 35.34 -1.36
C TYR A 6 8.19 35.05 -0.50
N LYS A 7 9.26 35.87 -0.65
CA LYS A 7 10.51 35.71 0.10
C LYS A 7 10.30 35.79 1.62
N TYR A 8 9.51 36.76 2.08
CA TYR A 8 9.23 36.91 3.50
C TYR A 8 8.33 35.79 4.03
N SER A 9 7.38 35.32 3.24
CA SER A 9 6.56 34.15 3.60
C SER A 9 7.44 32.91 3.78
N LEU A 10 8.35 32.63 2.85
CA LEU A 10 9.32 31.54 3.00
C LEU A 10 10.15 31.68 4.29
N LYS A 11 10.71 32.88 4.54
CA LYS A 11 11.50 33.12 5.75
C LYS A 11 10.67 32.89 7.02
N THR A 12 9.41 33.29 7.02
CA THR A 12 8.51 33.09 8.17
C THR A 12 8.21 31.60 8.38
N LEU A 13 7.95 30.86 7.31
CA LEU A 13 7.69 29.42 7.36
C LEU A 13 8.89 28.64 7.90
N PHE A 14 10.08 28.89 7.37
CA PHE A 14 11.32 28.21 7.84
C PHE A 14 11.71 28.55 9.27
N LYS A 15 11.28 29.70 9.80
CA LYS A 15 11.49 30.05 11.22
C LYS A 15 10.57 29.31 12.18
N ASN A 16 9.47 28.77 11.71
CA ASN A 16 8.52 28.02 12.53
C ASN A 16 8.97 26.55 12.66
N LYS A 17 9.78 26.27 13.72
CA LYS A 17 10.34 24.94 13.96
C LYS A 17 9.26 23.84 14.09
N GLY A 18 8.10 24.18 14.68
CA GLY A 18 6.99 23.24 14.84
C GLY A 18 6.41 22.80 13.47
N LEU A 19 6.18 23.75 12.56
CA LEU A 19 5.73 23.42 11.20
C LEU A 19 6.73 22.58 10.45
N ILE A 20 8.03 22.91 10.53
CA ILE A 20 9.10 22.14 9.88
C ILE A 20 9.15 20.72 10.43
N PHE A 21 9.03 20.53 11.74
CA PHE A 21 8.96 19.21 12.37
C PHE A 21 7.79 18.39 11.79
N TRP A 22 6.58 18.93 11.85
CA TRP A 22 5.38 18.20 11.41
C TRP A 22 5.36 17.93 9.91
N THR A 23 5.96 18.80 9.10
CA THR A 23 5.97 18.65 7.64
C THR A 23 7.10 17.73 7.15
N PHE A 24 8.28 17.80 7.76
CA PHE A 24 9.46 17.08 7.27
C PHE A 24 9.80 15.85 8.08
N LEU A 25 9.81 15.96 9.41
CA LEU A 25 10.30 14.90 10.28
C LEU A 25 9.20 13.88 10.62
N PHE A 26 8.00 14.35 10.89
CA PHE A 26 6.89 13.47 11.30
C PHE A 26 6.54 12.40 10.25
N PRO A 27 6.42 12.68 8.93
CA PRO A 27 6.18 11.65 7.93
C PRO A 27 7.30 10.60 7.87
N ILE A 28 8.55 10.99 8.11
CA ILE A 28 9.70 10.07 8.17
C ILE A 28 9.58 9.12 9.36
N ILE A 29 9.28 9.67 10.55
CA ILE A 29 9.09 8.88 11.77
C ILE A 29 7.93 7.89 11.56
N LEU A 30 6.82 8.34 11.01
CA LEU A 30 5.66 7.50 10.76
C LEU A 30 5.96 6.40 9.72
N GLY A 31 6.65 6.74 8.64
CA GLY A 31 7.09 5.77 7.63
C GLY A 31 8.04 4.71 8.21
N THR A 32 8.89 5.09 9.16
CA THR A 32 9.75 4.15 9.90
C THR A 32 8.92 3.20 10.76
N PHE A 33 7.91 3.71 11.48
CA PHE A 33 7.02 2.86 12.27
C PHE A 33 6.20 1.92 11.39
N PHE A 34 5.73 2.35 10.23
CA PHE A 34 5.05 1.47 9.28
C PHE A 34 5.96 0.33 8.82
N ASN A 35 7.21 0.63 8.47
CA ASN A 35 8.16 -0.41 8.12
C ASN A 35 8.36 -1.43 9.26
N LEU A 36 8.60 -0.95 10.48
CA LEU A 36 8.79 -1.83 11.63
C LEU A 36 7.54 -2.68 11.95
N ALA A 37 6.35 -2.12 11.77
CA ALA A 37 5.09 -2.82 12.06
C ALA A 37 4.73 -3.86 10.99
N PHE A 38 4.95 -3.54 9.71
CA PHE A 38 4.41 -4.32 8.59
C PHE A 38 5.46 -5.15 7.83
N SER A 39 6.76 -4.89 7.99
CA SER A 39 7.81 -5.68 7.34
C SER A 39 7.76 -7.18 7.70
N ASN A 40 7.40 -7.49 8.94
CA ASN A 40 7.24 -8.88 9.38
C ASN A 40 6.02 -9.57 8.76
N ILE A 41 4.95 -8.83 8.48
CA ILE A 41 3.74 -9.36 7.82
C ILE A 41 4.08 -9.73 6.37
N GLU A 42 4.76 -8.86 5.64
CA GLU A 42 5.17 -9.12 4.26
C GLU A 42 6.15 -10.29 4.15
N ASN A 43 7.04 -10.45 5.13
CA ASN A 43 7.93 -11.61 5.19
C ASN A 43 7.19 -12.91 5.54
N SER A 44 6.10 -12.85 6.30
CA SER A 44 5.26 -14.01 6.62
C SER A 44 4.28 -14.38 5.48
N GLU A 45 4.01 -13.44 4.56
CA GLU A 45 3.20 -13.68 3.35
C GLU A 45 4.04 -14.22 2.17
N LYS A 46 5.37 -14.11 2.22
CA LYS A 46 6.23 -14.82 1.27
C LYS A 46 6.15 -16.31 1.55
N LEU A 47 5.93 -17.10 0.51
CA LEU A 47 6.07 -18.56 0.58
C LEU A 47 7.41 -18.89 1.23
N SER A 48 7.38 -19.20 2.53
CA SER A 48 8.52 -19.73 3.24
C SER A 48 8.60 -21.22 2.94
N ILE A 49 9.82 -21.73 2.84
CA ILE A 49 10.01 -23.17 2.74
C ILE A 49 9.34 -23.81 3.96
N ILE A 50 8.45 -24.76 3.73
CA ILE A 50 7.62 -25.37 4.77
C ILE A 50 8.36 -26.60 5.30
N ASP A 51 8.72 -26.59 6.60
CA ASP A 51 9.31 -27.74 7.25
C ASP A 51 8.26 -28.81 7.52
N ILE A 52 8.42 -29.99 6.93
CA ILE A 52 7.51 -31.13 7.08
C ILE A 52 8.27 -32.42 7.41
N VAL A 53 7.57 -33.32 8.04
CA VAL A 53 8.03 -34.68 8.27
C VAL A 53 7.19 -35.67 7.48
N VAL A 54 7.85 -36.65 6.87
CA VAL A 54 7.21 -37.80 6.25
C VAL A 54 7.59 -39.05 7.05
N VAL A 55 6.58 -39.76 7.54
CA VAL A 55 6.77 -41.02 8.28
C VAL A 55 7.09 -42.14 7.30
N ASP A 56 8.30 -42.74 7.41
CA ASP A 56 8.89 -43.60 6.38
C ASP A 56 8.29 -45.04 6.35
N ASP A 57 7.46 -45.40 7.32
CA ASP A 57 7.02 -46.81 7.53
C ASP A 57 6.15 -47.43 6.41
N SER A 58 5.65 -46.62 5.43
CA SER A 58 4.73 -47.10 4.39
C SER A 58 4.61 -46.19 3.16
N VAL A 59 5.68 -45.48 2.81
CA VAL A 59 5.63 -44.52 1.69
C VAL A 59 5.91 -45.25 0.36
N ASP A 60 5.02 -45.07 -0.63
CA ASP A 60 5.22 -45.55 -2.00
C ASP A 60 6.39 -44.78 -2.66
N ASP A 61 7.26 -45.46 -3.39
CA ASP A 61 8.43 -44.91 -4.09
C ASP A 61 8.03 -43.78 -5.06
N THR A 62 6.85 -43.87 -5.68
CA THR A 62 6.33 -42.85 -6.59
C THR A 62 6.01 -41.55 -5.83
N PHE A 63 5.37 -41.68 -4.67
CA PHE A 63 5.05 -40.56 -3.82
C PHE A 63 6.31 -39.90 -3.24
N LYS A 64 7.25 -40.74 -2.77
CA LYS A 64 8.57 -40.31 -2.27
C LYS A 64 9.32 -39.47 -3.30
N SER A 65 9.39 -39.97 -4.55
CA SER A 65 10.05 -39.26 -5.66
C SER A 65 9.37 -37.91 -5.97
N ALA A 66 8.04 -37.84 -5.87
CA ALA A 66 7.32 -36.59 -6.09
C ALA A 66 7.59 -35.54 -4.99
N ILE A 67 7.61 -35.95 -3.73
CA ILE A 67 7.93 -35.09 -2.59
C ILE A 67 9.40 -34.66 -2.60
N ASP A 68 10.32 -35.55 -2.93
CA ASP A 68 11.74 -35.22 -3.05
C ASP A 68 12.00 -34.21 -4.16
N GLY A 69 11.25 -34.27 -5.27
CA GLY A 69 11.28 -33.26 -6.32
C GLY A 69 10.83 -31.86 -5.84
N LEU A 70 9.85 -31.79 -4.94
CA LEU A 70 9.38 -30.55 -4.34
C LEU A 70 10.28 -30.01 -3.20
N SER A 71 11.27 -30.81 -2.79
CA SER A 71 12.22 -30.49 -1.72
C SER A 71 13.68 -30.36 -2.21
N ASP A 72 13.92 -30.40 -3.51
CA ASP A 72 15.29 -30.32 -4.06
C ASP A 72 15.96 -29.00 -3.64
N LYS A 73 17.07 -29.11 -2.94
CA LYS A 73 17.86 -27.98 -2.45
C LYS A 73 18.47 -27.11 -3.56
N ASN A 74 18.58 -27.65 -4.77
CA ASN A 74 19.10 -26.95 -5.93
C ASN A 74 18.01 -26.15 -6.67
N ASP A 75 16.73 -26.36 -6.35
CA ASP A 75 15.63 -25.60 -6.93
C ASP A 75 15.32 -24.36 -6.05
N GLU A 76 15.43 -23.16 -6.66
CA GLU A 76 15.06 -21.90 -6.00
C GLU A 76 13.57 -21.84 -5.62
N ASN A 77 12.73 -22.65 -6.28
CA ASN A 77 11.28 -22.70 -6.06
C ASN A 77 10.85 -23.87 -5.14
N ARG A 78 11.77 -24.48 -4.41
CA ARG A 78 11.43 -25.57 -3.50
C ARG A 78 10.36 -25.14 -2.49
N LEU A 79 9.36 -26.01 -2.31
CA LEU A 79 8.24 -25.74 -1.41
C LEU A 79 8.46 -26.31 0.00
N PHE A 80 9.13 -27.46 0.08
CA PHE A 80 9.29 -28.21 1.32
C PHE A 80 10.75 -28.41 1.72
N ASN A 81 10.96 -28.45 3.03
CA ASN A 81 12.13 -29.02 3.65
C ASN A 81 11.68 -30.32 4.33
N VAL A 82 11.98 -31.44 3.71
CA VAL A 82 11.46 -32.75 4.11
C VAL A 82 12.46 -33.47 5.01
N THR A 83 11.96 -34.00 6.12
CA THR A 83 12.71 -34.90 7.00
C THR A 83 11.95 -36.22 7.09
N TYR A 84 12.64 -37.33 6.85
CA TYR A 84 12.06 -38.68 7.00
C TYR A 84 12.39 -39.20 8.39
N THR A 85 11.36 -39.65 9.13
CA THR A 85 11.56 -40.22 10.48
C THR A 85 10.35 -41.05 10.92
N ASN A 86 10.41 -41.63 12.12
CA ASN A 86 9.32 -42.42 12.68
C ASN A 86 8.20 -41.52 13.26
N LYS A 87 7.04 -42.13 13.49
CA LYS A 87 5.83 -41.43 13.94
C LYS A 87 6.00 -40.75 15.30
N ASP A 88 6.71 -41.34 16.24
CA ASP A 88 6.89 -40.80 17.59
C ASP A 88 7.77 -39.55 17.59
N GLU A 89 8.80 -39.52 16.76
CA GLU A 89 9.66 -38.36 16.58
C GLU A 89 8.91 -37.22 15.83
N ALA A 90 8.09 -37.56 14.83
CA ALA A 90 7.24 -36.61 14.14
C ALA A 90 6.27 -35.87 15.09
N ILE A 91 5.65 -36.62 16.01
CA ILE A 91 4.77 -36.06 17.04
C ILE A 91 5.52 -35.10 17.97
N LYS A 92 6.76 -35.50 18.38
CA LYS A 92 7.59 -34.64 19.24
C LYS A 92 7.97 -33.33 18.53
N LYS A 93 8.43 -33.42 17.27
CA LYS A 93 8.79 -32.22 16.49
C LYS A 93 7.59 -31.29 16.26
N LEU A 94 6.41 -31.88 16.01
CA LEU A 94 5.19 -31.09 15.86
C LEU A 94 4.78 -30.38 17.17
N SER A 95 4.86 -31.08 18.32
CA SER A 95 4.54 -30.49 19.62
C SER A 95 5.51 -29.39 20.02
N ASN A 96 6.76 -29.46 19.61
CA ASN A 96 7.77 -28.44 19.81
C ASN A 96 7.67 -27.27 18.81
N ASN A 97 6.73 -27.29 17.86
CA ASN A 97 6.61 -26.34 16.75
C ASN A 97 7.87 -26.26 15.85
N GLU A 98 8.64 -27.34 15.74
CA GLU A 98 9.81 -27.43 14.85
C GLU A 98 9.41 -27.68 13.40
N ILE A 99 8.21 -28.21 13.17
CA ILE A 99 7.63 -28.50 11.86
C ILE A 99 6.20 -27.97 11.74
N THR A 100 5.79 -27.68 10.53
CA THR A 100 4.41 -27.25 10.20
C THR A 100 3.41 -28.40 10.32
N GLY A 101 3.83 -29.59 9.93
CA GLY A 101 3.02 -30.80 10.00
C GLY A 101 3.81 -32.05 9.61
N TYR A 102 3.18 -33.19 9.82
CA TYR A 102 3.71 -34.45 9.34
C TYR A 102 2.70 -35.25 8.54
N LEU A 103 3.19 -36.05 7.62
CA LEU A 103 2.45 -36.95 6.74
C LEU A 103 2.72 -38.38 7.15
N TYR A 104 1.68 -39.21 7.24
CA TYR A 104 1.79 -40.67 7.38
C TYR A 104 0.78 -41.35 6.47
N PHE A 105 1.04 -42.62 6.15
CA PHE A 105 0.17 -43.44 5.33
C PHE A 105 -0.54 -44.48 6.20
N ASP A 106 -1.87 -44.58 6.01
CA ASP A 106 -2.69 -45.65 6.56
C ASP A 106 -3.57 -46.20 5.44
N ASN A 107 -3.46 -47.55 5.23
CA ASN A 107 -4.18 -48.25 4.14
C ASN A 107 -4.02 -47.56 2.75
N ASN A 108 -2.80 -47.18 2.38
CA ASN A 108 -2.48 -46.46 1.14
C ASN A 108 -3.13 -45.06 1.02
N LYS A 109 -3.66 -44.49 2.10
CA LYS A 109 -4.16 -43.10 2.14
C LYS A 109 -3.20 -42.23 2.92
N SER A 110 -2.85 -41.09 2.32
CA SER A 110 -2.03 -40.10 3.00
C SER A 110 -2.87 -39.35 4.02
N ASN A 111 -2.36 -39.21 5.23
CA ASN A 111 -2.98 -38.48 6.32
C ASN A 111 -2.02 -37.38 6.79
N ILE A 112 -2.54 -36.15 6.90
CA ILE A 112 -1.76 -34.99 7.32
C ILE A 112 -2.18 -34.62 8.74
N VAL A 113 -1.21 -34.37 9.60
CA VAL A 113 -1.42 -33.87 10.95
C VAL A 113 -0.70 -32.54 11.12
N VAL A 114 -1.42 -31.53 11.56
CA VAL A 114 -0.90 -30.17 11.80
C VAL A 114 -1.32 -29.70 13.20
N ASN A 115 -0.54 -28.81 13.80
CA ASN A 115 -0.81 -28.30 15.14
C ASN A 115 -1.78 -27.11 15.17
N LYS A 116 -1.86 -26.36 14.09
CA LYS A 116 -2.69 -25.17 13.94
C LYS A 116 -3.26 -25.06 12.53
N SER A 117 -4.17 -24.12 12.31
CA SER A 117 -4.65 -23.75 10.97
C SER A 117 -4.00 -22.45 10.54
N GLY A 118 -3.33 -22.44 9.38
CA GLY A 118 -2.62 -21.29 8.82
C GLY A 118 -2.38 -21.45 7.32
N ILE A 119 -1.65 -20.50 6.74
CA ILE A 119 -1.34 -20.48 5.30
C ILE A 119 -0.44 -21.67 4.94
N ASN A 120 0.62 -21.90 5.71
CA ASN A 120 1.58 -22.99 5.46
C ASN A 120 0.91 -24.36 5.56
N GLU A 121 0.04 -24.57 6.55
CA GLU A 121 -0.71 -25.79 6.75
C GLU A 121 -1.72 -26.03 5.59
N THR A 122 -2.33 -24.95 5.10
CA THR A 122 -3.25 -25.01 3.95
C THR A 122 -2.51 -25.34 2.67
N ILE A 123 -1.33 -24.73 2.43
CA ILE A 123 -0.47 -25.04 1.28
C ILE A 123 0.02 -26.48 1.35
N PHE A 124 0.49 -26.92 2.52
CA PHE A 124 0.93 -28.29 2.72
C PHE A 124 -0.18 -29.28 2.34
N ARG A 125 -1.38 -29.08 2.85
CA ARG A 125 -2.54 -29.92 2.49
C ARG A 125 -2.83 -29.88 0.99
N PHE A 126 -2.91 -28.67 0.41
CA PHE A 126 -3.24 -28.51 -1.02
C PHE A 126 -2.24 -29.25 -1.92
N VAL A 127 -0.95 -29.12 -1.64
CA VAL A 127 0.11 -29.77 -2.43
C VAL A 127 0.05 -31.30 -2.30
N ILE A 128 -0.19 -31.82 -1.09
CA ILE A 128 -0.30 -33.28 -0.91
C ILE A 128 -1.56 -33.82 -1.60
N ASP A 129 -2.70 -33.11 -1.51
CA ASP A 129 -3.93 -33.50 -2.22
C ASP A 129 -3.70 -33.49 -3.75
N GLU A 130 -2.95 -32.53 -4.28
CA GLU A 130 -2.61 -32.46 -5.70
C GLU A 130 -1.67 -33.59 -6.14
N VAL A 131 -0.63 -33.90 -5.34
CA VAL A 131 0.29 -35.04 -5.58
C VAL A 131 -0.49 -36.34 -5.61
N ASN A 132 -1.37 -36.57 -4.64
CA ASN A 132 -2.21 -37.77 -4.62
C ASN A 132 -3.12 -37.88 -5.86
N SER A 133 -3.78 -36.79 -6.22
CA SER A 133 -4.66 -36.73 -7.40
C SER A 133 -3.89 -37.03 -8.69
N LYS A 134 -2.68 -36.49 -8.84
CA LYS A 134 -1.80 -36.79 -10.00
C LYS A 134 -1.36 -38.25 -10.03
N ILE A 135 -1.03 -38.83 -8.90
CA ILE A 135 -0.65 -40.27 -8.80
C ILE A 135 -1.85 -41.15 -9.15
N GLU A 136 -3.03 -40.89 -8.60
CA GLU A 136 -4.26 -41.65 -8.90
C GLU A 136 -4.62 -41.56 -10.39
N LEU A 137 -4.57 -40.36 -10.97
CA LEU A 137 -4.82 -40.12 -12.39
C LEU A 137 -3.81 -40.91 -13.25
N THR A 138 -2.53 -40.82 -12.93
CA THR A 138 -1.48 -41.55 -13.63
C THR A 138 -1.72 -43.07 -13.59
N ASN A 139 -2.03 -43.60 -12.41
CA ASN A 139 -2.32 -45.02 -12.23
C ASN A 139 -3.58 -45.45 -13.01
N SER A 140 -4.63 -44.64 -13.05
CA SER A 140 -5.85 -44.94 -13.80
C SER A 140 -5.61 -44.94 -15.32
N ILE A 141 -4.82 -44.01 -15.84
CA ILE A 141 -4.43 -43.97 -17.26
C ILE A 141 -3.57 -45.19 -17.62
N LEU A 142 -2.60 -45.54 -16.76
CA LEU A 142 -1.75 -46.74 -16.96
C LEU A 142 -2.58 -48.02 -16.99
N GLN A 143 -3.50 -48.19 -16.03
CA GLN A 143 -4.40 -49.37 -16.00
C GLN A 143 -5.25 -49.45 -17.25
N ASN A 144 -5.88 -48.36 -17.69
CA ASN A 144 -6.70 -48.31 -18.90
C ASN A 144 -5.90 -48.63 -20.18
N LYS A 145 -4.64 -48.14 -20.28
CA LYS A 145 -3.75 -48.44 -21.42
C LYS A 145 -3.26 -49.91 -21.38
N ILE A 146 -2.93 -50.47 -20.24
CA ILE A 146 -2.51 -51.88 -20.11
C ILE A 146 -3.67 -52.81 -20.48
N ILE A 147 -4.91 -52.49 -20.12
CA ILE A 147 -6.10 -53.26 -20.46
C ILE A 147 -6.41 -53.22 -21.95
N SER A 148 -6.17 -52.04 -22.61
CA SER A 148 -6.50 -51.83 -24.02
C SER A 148 -5.41 -52.26 -25.03
N SER A 149 -4.15 -52.42 -24.60
CA SER A 149 -3.04 -52.84 -25.47
C SER A 149 -2.58 -54.26 -25.17
N LYS A 150 -2.62 -55.12 -26.19
CA LYS A 150 -2.08 -56.52 -26.12
C LYS A 150 -0.52 -56.59 -26.21
N GLU A 151 0.17 -55.48 -26.24
CA GLU A 151 1.62 -55.39 -26.38
C GLU A 151 2.28 -55.05 -25.02
N VAL A 152 3.49 -55.61 -24.80
CA VAL A 152 4.31 -55.32 -23.62
C VAL A 152 4.80 -53.85 -23.73
N ILE A 153 4.14 -52.98 -23.02
CA ILE A 153 4.46 -51.54 -23.02
C ILE A 153 5.49 -51.30 -21.91
N ASP A 154 6.60 -50.65 -22.23
CA ASP A 154 7.55 -50.17 -21.24
C ASP A 154 6.90 -49.11 -20.31
N LYS A 155 6.76 -49.48 -19.04
CA LYS A 155 6.15 -48.62 -18.01
C LYS A 155 6.82 -47.26 -17.92
N ASN A 156 8.14 -47.19 -18.07
CA ASN A 156 8.90 -45.94 -17.94
C ASN A 156 8.60 -44.97 -19.07
N SER A 157 8.41 -45.45 -20.30
CA SER A 157 8.03 -44.63 -21.44
C SER A 157 6.60 -44.06 -21.31
N LEU A 158 5.69 -44.86 -20.72
CA LEU A 158 4.33 -44.40 -20.42
C LEU A 158 4.28 -43.34 -19.31
N TYR A 159 5.03 -43.54 -18.22
CA TYR A 159 5.14 -42.52 -17.17
C TYR A 159 5.64 -41.20 -17.73
N LYS A 160 6.64 -41.23 -18.61
CA LYS A 160 7.16 -40.02 -19.25
C LYS A 160 6.13 -39.33 -20.13
N GLN A 161 5.37 -40.07 -20.95
CA GLN A 161 4.30 -39.52 -21.79
C GLN A 161 3.13 -38.91 -20.94
N VAL A 162 2.75 -39.59 -19.86
CA VAL A 162 1.70 -39.09 -18.96
C VAL A 162 2.14 -37.81 -18.25
N ASN A 163 3.37 -37.77 -17.75
CA ASN A 163 3.93 -36.55 -17.14
C ASN A 163 4.05 -35.41 -18.14
N ASP A 164 4.44 -35.66 -19.38
CA ASP A 164 4.49 -34.65 -20.44
C ASP A 164 3.08 -34.10 -20.75
N ILE A 165 2.05 -34.94 -20.76
CA ILE A 165 0.65 -34.51 -20.94
C ILE A 165 0.18 -33.68 -19.76
N ILE A 166 0.44 -34.10 -18.52
CA ILE A 166 0.03 -33.39 -17.30
C ILE A 166 0.72 -32.02 -17.24
N ASN A 167 2.03 -31.96 -17.48
CA ASN A 167 2.79 -30.70 -17.46
C ASN A 167 2.38 -29.73 -18.59
N ASN A 168 1.95 -30.25 -19.74
CA ASN A 168 1.45 -29.42 -20.84
C ASN A 168 -0.02 -29.00 -20.71
N SER A 169 -0.78 -29.64 -19.81
CA SER A 169 -2.20 -29.31 -19.56
C SER A 169 -2.40 -28.35 -18.40
N GLU A 170 -1.33 -27.94 -17.69
CA GLU A 170 -1.43 -26.97 -16.62
C GLU A 170 -1.90 -25.60 -17.16
N ALA A 171 -2.96 -25.07 -16.57
CA ALA A 171 -3.44 -23.73 -16.87
C ALA A 171 -2.35 -22.73 -16.49
N LYS A 172 -1.78 -22.03 -17.47
CA LYS A 172 -0.83 -20.96 -17.21
C LYS A 172 -1.57 -19.79 -16.57
N LEU A 173 -1.23 -19.49 -15.35
CA LEU A 173 -1.67 -18.28 -14.67
C LEU A 173 -1.01 -17.08 -15.39
N ASN A 174 -1.76 -16.40 -16.25
CA ASN A 174 -1.35 -15.11 -16.77
C ASN A 174 -1.72 -14.06 -15.75
N ASP A 175 -0.77 -13.68 -14.93
CA ASP A 175 -0.93 -12.53 -14.06
C ASP A 175 -0.97 -11.25 -14.91
N ILE A 176 -2.18 -10.67 -15.07
CA ILE A 176 -2.41 -9.40 -15.78
C ILE A 176 -2.17 -8.21 -14.83
N SER A 177 -2.04 -8.44 -13.53
CA SER A 177 -1.65 -7.41 -12.57
C SER A 177 -0.15 -7.14 -12.68
N ASN A 178 0.23 -5.88 -12.74
CA ASN A 178 1.64 -5.49 -12.86
C ASN A 178 2.52 -5.90 -11.67
N LYS A 179 1.96 -6.29 -10.57
CA LYS A 179 2.56 -6.89 -9.33
C LYS A 179 1.49 -6.96 -8.24
N ASN A 180 1.54 -7.94 -7.36
CA ASN A 180 0.73 -7.94 -6.13
C ASN A 180 1.14 -6.75 -5.25
N LEU A 181 0.16 -5.92 -4.88
CA LEU A 181 0.40 -4.78 -4.00
C LEU A 181 0.69 -5.32 -2.59
N GLY A 182 1.94 -5.31 -2.19
CA GLY A 182 2.32 -5.67 -0.83
C GLY A 182 1.63 -4.75 0.19
N TYR A 183 1.30 -5.27 1.37
CA TYR A 183 0.66 -4.50 2.44
C TYR A 183 1.47 -3.24 2.79
N THR A 184 2.77 -3.36 2.81
CA THR A 184 3.72 -2.26 3.05
C THR A 184 3.58 -1.14 2.02
N MET A 185 3.36 -1.47 0.73
CA MET A 185 3.20 -0.46 -0.32
C MET A 185 1.91 0.36 -0.13
N ILE A 186 0.84 -0.27 0.32
CA ILE A 186 -0.43 0.40 0.64
C ILE A 186 -0.20 1.48 1.70
N GLU A 187 0.56 1.15 2.74
CA GLU A 187 0.87 2.08 3.83
C GLU A 187 1.75 3.25 3.36
N TYR A 188 2.70 3.02 2.46
CA TYR A 188 3.47 4.12 1.86
C TYR A 188 2.62 5.03 0.96
N TYR A 189 1.65 4.49 0.24
CA TYR A 189 0.73 5.33 -0.53
C TYR A 189 -0.16 6.18 0.37
N THR A 190 -0.63 5.62 1.48
CA THR A 190 -1.40 6.39 2.46
C THR A 190 -0.53 7.43 3.16
N LEU A 191 0.73 7.12 3.44
CA LEU A 191 1.70 8.06 3.99
C LEU A 191 1.93 9.27 3.05
N ILE A 192 2.08 9.03 1.75
CA ILE A 192 2.20 10.09 0.73
C ILE A 192 0.94 10.97 0.73
N ALA A 193 -0.25 10.37 0.75
CA ALA A 193 -1.52 11.09 0.78
C ALA A 193 -1.65 11.95 2.04
N MET A 194 -1.32 11.41 3.20
CA MET A 194 -1.32 12.13 4.47
C MET A 194 -0.33 13.29 4.48
N ALA A 195 0.92 13.03 4.07
CA ALA A 195 1.96 14.05 4.01
C ALA A 195 1.58 15.19 3.05
N ALA A 196 0.94 14.87 1.92
CA ALA A 196 0.44 15.86 0.98
C ALA A 196 -0.64 16.76 1.61
N LEU A 197 -1.60 16.18 2.34
CA LEU A 197 -2.68 16.94 2.97
C LEU A 197 -2.21 17.74 4.19
N TYR A 198 -1.20 17.30 4.92
CA TYR A 198 -0.62 18.06 6.03
C TYR A 198 0.03 19.38 5.59
N GLY A 199 0.36 19.53 4.31
CA GLY A 199 0.72 20.81 3.73
C GLY A 199 -0.31 21.93 4.00
N GLY A 200 -1.56 21.56 4.25
CA GLY A 200 -2.62 22.49 4.66
C GLY A 200 -2.26 23.34 5.88
N ALA A 201 -1.53 22.77 6.85
CA ALA A 201 -1.06 23.50 8.03
C ALA A 201 -0.09 24.63 7.68
N ILE A 202 0.77 24.44 6.70
CA ILE A 202 1.72 25.45 6.20
C ILE A 202 0.96 26.61 5.58
N ALA A 203 0.01 26.30 4.69
CA ALA A 203 -0.75 27.33 3.99
C ALA A 203 -1.72 28.06 4.94
N MET A 204 -2.34 27.37 5.88
CA MET A 204 -3.17 27.96 6.90
C MET A 204 -2.37 28.94 7.78
N TYR A 205 -1.21 28.52 8.28
CA TYR A 205 -0.36 29.34 9.13
C TYR A 205 0.06 30.64 8.46
N ILE A 206 0.61 30.58 7.23
CA ILE A 206 1.06 31.79 6.53
C ILE A 206 -0.11 32.70 6.11
N THR A 207 -1.27 32.11 5.83
CA THR A 207 -2.49 32.90 5.53
C THR A 207 -2.96 33.61 6.79
N ASN A 208 -3.09 32.94 7.92
CA ASN A 208 -3.45 33.54 9.22
C ASN A 208 -2.47 34.65 9.60
N TYR A 209 -1.19 34.45 9.38
CA TYR A 209 -0.15 35.46 9.65
C TYR A 209 -0.39 36.77 8.91
N LYS A 210 -1.15 36.75 7.80
CA LYS A 210 -1.46 37.96 6.96
C LYS A 210 -2.88 38.49 7.12
N LEU A 211 -3.71 37.83 7.92
CA LEU A 211 -5.04 38.30 8.23
C LEU A 211 -5.01 39.35 9.34
N ALA A 212 -5.65 40.49 9.13
CA ALA A 212 -5.65 41.64 10.07
C ALA A 212 -6.33 41.32 11.41
N ASN A 213 -7.30 40.39 11.41
CA ASN A 213 -7.99 39.96 12.62
C ASN A 213 -7.19 38.93 13.44
N MET A 214 -6.05 38.46 12.94
CA MET A 214 -5.27 37.42 13.60
C MET A 214 -4.03 37.96 14.32
N ASN A 215 -3.33 38.98 13.75
CA ASN A 215 -2.14 39.55 14.37
C ASN A 215 -1.75 40.94 13.82
N SER A 216 -0.78 41.60 14.47
CA SER A 216 -0.30 42.93 14.13
C SER A 216 0.35 43.02 12.74
N VAL A 217 0.99 41.95 12.25
CA VAL A 217 1.58 41.92 10.90
C VAL A 217 0.49 41.90 9.85
N GLY A 218 -0.59 41.16 10.09
CA GLY A 218 -1.77 41.15 9.24
C GLY A 218 -2.41 42.57 9.14
N LYS A 219 -2.52 43.29 10.26
CA LYS A 219 -2.98 44.70 10.28
C LYS A 219 -2.12 45.58 9.37
N ARG A 220 -0.80 45.50 9.52
CA ARG A 220 0.14 46.28 8.66
C ARG A 220 0.03 45.89 7.19
N THR A 221 -0.13 44.60 6.89
CA THR A 221 -0.32 44.13 5.52
C THR A 221 -1.61 44.65 4.89
N SER A 222 -2.69 44.74 5.66
CA SER A 222 -3.97 45.30 5.20
C SER A 222 -3.89 46.78 4.85
N ILE A 223 -3.09 47.58 5.61
CA ILE A 223 -2.90 49.01 5.38
C ILE A 223 -1.92 49.27 4.22
N SER A 224 -1.04 48.32 3.91
CA SER A 224 0.05 48.48 2.90
C SER A 224 -0.44 48.63 1.45
N GLY A 225 -1.75 48.60 1.19
CA GLY A 225 -2.32 48.69 -0.16
C GLY A 225 -2.08 47.49 -1.05
N MET A 226 -1.56 46.41 -0.51
CA MET A 226 -1.32 45.19 -1.27
C MET A 226 -2.62 44.50 -1.67
N LYS A 227 -2.81 44.25 -2.98
CA LYS A 227 -4.01 43.56 -3.49
C LYS A 227 -4.07 42.13 -2.90
N LYS A 228 -5.25 41.72 -2.43
CA LYS A 228 -5.48 40.45 -1.75
C LYS A 228 -5.16 39.22 -2.63
N GLY A 229 -5.37 39.28 -3.94
CA GLY A 229 -5.03 38.22 -4.90
C GLY A 229 -3.53 37.90 -4.96
N PRO A 230 -2.68 38.86 -5.33
CA PRO A 230 -1.22 38.66 -5.30
C PRO A 230 -0.67 38.28 -3.92
N MET A 231 -1.29 38.76 -2.83
CA MET A 231 -0.94 38.37 -1.47
C MET A 231 -1.19 36.89 -1.24
N LEU A 232 -2.39 36.40 -1.59
CA LEU A 232 -2.79 35.01 -1.45
C LEU A 232 -1.90 34.08 -2.29
N LEU A 233 -1.73 34.40 -3.58
CA LEU A 233 -0.94 33.61 -4.52
C LEU A 233 0.53 33.51 -4.10
N SER A 234 1.14 34.63 -3.68
CA SER A 234 2.55 34.58 -3.23
C SER A 234 2.72 33.83 -1.92
N SER A 235 1.75 33.86 -1.03
CA SER A 235 1.75 33.06 0.19
C SER A 235 1.54 31.57 -0.11
N LEU A 236 0.62 31.25 -1.01
CA LEU A 236 0.37 29.88 -1.46
C LEU A 236 1.60 29.27 -2.15
N LEU A 237 2.26 30.03 -3.05
CA LEU A 237 3.48 29.59 -3.70
C LEU A 237 4.62 29.38 -2.70
N ALA A 238 4.76 30.22 -1.69
CA ALA A 238 5.75 30.02 -0.63
C ALA A 238 5.46 28.75 0.17
N SER A 239 4.20 28.50 0.51
CA SER A 239 3.77 27.28 1.19
C SER A 239 4.01 26.05 0.32
N TYR A 240 3.71 26.15 -0.98
CA TYR A 240 3.92 25.06 -1.92
C TYR A 240 5.40 24.70 -2.06
N THR A 241 6.29 25.72 -2.13
CA THR A 241 7.74 25.50 -2.17
C THR A 241 8.22 24.73 -0.93
N VAL A 242 7.78 25.10 0.28
CA VAL A 242 8.15 24.39 1.52
C VAL A 242 7.58 22.97 1.50
N GLN A 243 6.33 22.78 1.08
CA GLN A 243 5.70 21.48 0.96
C GLN A 243 6.43 20.56 -0.02
N LEU A 244 6.86 21.09 -1.18
CA LEU A 244 7.62 20.32 -2.16
C LEU A 244 8.96 19.84 -1.63
N ILE A 245 9.64 20.66 -0.83
CA ILE A 245 10.88 20.25 -0.15
C ILE A 245 10.59 19.10 0.82
N GLY A 246 9.51 19.18 1.60
CA GLY A 246 9.08 18.08 2.48
C GLY A 246 8.76 16.79 1.74
N MET A 247 8.02 16.88 0.64
CA MET A 247 7.71 15.72 -0.21
C MET A 247 8.95 15.11 -0.86
N LEU A 248 9.89 15.94 -1.30
CA LEU A 248 11.17 15.48 -1.86
C LEU A 248 11.98 14.73 -0.81
N ILE A 249 12.07 15.24 0.41
CA ILE A 249 12.73 14.56 1.53
C ILE A 249 12.07 13.23 1.83
N LEU A 250 10.72 13.16 1.83
CA LEU A 250 9.97 11.93 2.01
C LEU A 250 10.25 10.91 0.91
N PHE A 251 10.27 11.32 -0.36
CA PHE A 251 10.61 10.41 -1.47
C PHE A 251 12.05 9.91 -1.39
N ILE A 252 12.99 10.77 -1.07
CA ILE A 252 14.39 10.36 -0.87
C ILE A 252 14.46 9.31 0.25
N PHE A 253 13.81 9.55 1.37
CA PHE A 253 13.77 8.62 2.49
C PHE A 253 13.13 7.27 2.11
N THR A 254 11.96 7.27 1.48
CA THR A 254 11.25 6.03 1.12
C THR A 254 12.01 5.22 0.06
N ILE A 255 12.64 5.87 -0.92
CA ILE A 255 13.37 5.18 -1.99
C ILE A 255 14.73 4.66 -1.51
N PHE A 256 15.53 5.50 -0.86
CA PHE A 256 16.93 5.16 -0.54
C PHE A 256 17.09 4.47 0.82
N VAL A 257 16.29 4.84 1.81
CA VAL A 257 16.38 4.26 3.17
C VAL A 257 15.46 3.05 3.30
N MET A 258 14.19 3.20 2.91
CA MET A 258 13.20 2.12 3.03
C MET A 258 13.19 1.18 1.81
N LYS A 259 13.93 1.52 0.73
CA LYS A 259 14.03 0.73 -0.50
C LYS A 259 12.68 0.42 -1.15
N VAL A 260 11.72 1.34 -1.02
CA VAL A 260 10.40 1.22 -1.62
C VAL A 260 10.49 1.31 -3.13
N ASN A 261 9.98 0.31 -3.82
CA ASN A 261 9.95 0.28 -5.27
C ASN A 261 8.60 0.77 -5.80
N TYR A 262 8.54 2.02 -6.26
CA TYR A 262 7.33 2.61 -6.85
C TYR A 262 7.05 2.16 -8.29
N GLY A 263 7.81 1.20 -8.82
CA GLY A 263 7.63 0.64 -10.16
C GLY A 263 8.00 1.61 -11.30
N ASN A 264 7.62 1.22 -12.51
CA ASN A 264 8.00 1.97 -13.74
C ASN A 264 7.23 3.30 -13.92
N ARG A 265 6.20 3.55 -13.11
CA ARG A 265 5.32 4.74 -13.23
C ARG A 265 5.62 5.81 -12.18
N PHE A 266 6.86 5.89 -11.70
CA PHE A 266 7.27 6.82 -10.64
C PHE A 266 6.91 8.28 -10.93
N LEU A 267 7.04 8.75 -12.18
CA LEU A 267 6.66 10.12 -12.56
C LEU A 267 5.16 10.42 -12.31
N HIS A 268 4.29 9.44 -12.48
CA HIS A 268 2.87 9.59 -12.18
C HIS A 268 2.62 9.65 -10.66
N VAL A 269 3.39 8.90 -9.87
CA VAL A 269 3.36 8.99 -8.40
C VAL A 269 3.76 10.40 -7.94
N VAL A 270 4.81 10.96 -8.53
CA VAL A 270 5.24 12.34 -8.24
C VAL A 270 4.14 13.34 -8.65
N LEU A 271 3.54 13.19 -9.83
CA LEU A 271 2.48 14.08 -10.30
C LEU A 271 1.29 14.14 -9.34
N ILE A 272 0.79 12.97 -8.90
CA ILE A 272 -0.35 12.95 -7.98
C ILE A 272 0.03 13.49 -6.59
N ALA A 273 1.26 13.28 -6.13
CA ALA A 273 1.78 13.84 -4.89
C ALA A 273 1.87 15.38 -4.96
N LEU A 274 2.27 15.94 -6.11
CA LEU A 274 2.29 17.38 -6.35
C LEU A 274 0.87 17.99 -6.29
N LEU A 275 -0.08 17.38 -6.98
CA LEU A 275 -1.47 17.85 -6.99
C LEU A 275 -2.17 17.62 -5.66
N GLY A 276 -1.89 16.50 -5.01
CA GLY A 276 -2.34 16.22 -3.65
C GLY A 276 -1.83 17.25 -2.64
N SER A 277 -0.56 17.64 -2.75
CA SER A 277 0.01 18.73 -1.95
C SER A 277 -0.70 20.06 -2.20
N LEU A 278 -1.02 20.38 -3.46
CA LEU A 278 -1.77 21.57 -3.79
C LEU A 278 -3.20 21.53 -3.19
N SER A 279 -3.85 20.37 -3.19
CA SER A 279 -5.17 20.18 -2.59
C SER A 279 -5.14 20.39 -1.07
N GLY A 280 -4.14 19.83 -0.39
CA GLY A 280 -3.94 20.05 1.05
C GLY A 280 -3.71 21.53 1.39
N LEU A 281 -2.82 22.20 0.65
CA LEU A 281 -2.58 23.64 0.81
C LEU A 281 -3.83 24.47 0.58
N SER A 282 -4.60 24.19 -0.46
CA SER A 282 -5.84 24.90 -0.79
C SER A 282 -6.90 24.74 0.30
N MET A 283 -7.01 23.53 0.88
CA MET A 283 -7.86 23.25 2.03
C MET A 283 -7.43 24.08 3.27
N GLY A 284 -6.13 24.15 3.53
CA GLY A 284 -5.58 24.98 4.62
C GLY A 284 -5.89 26.45 4.45
N VAL A 285 -5.76 26.99 3.23
CA VAL A 285 -6.14 28.39 2.92
C VAL A 285 -7.65 28.60 3.11
N ALA A 286 -8.47 27.64 2.69
CA ALA A 286 -9.93 27.72 2.85
C ALA A 286 -10.33 27.79 4.34
N ILE A 287 -9.74 26.94 5.17
CA ILE A 287 -9.96 26.97 6.62
C ILE A 287 -9.50 28.30 7.23
N ALA A 288 -8.32 28.81 6.82
CA ALA A 288 -7.81 30.09 7.29
C ALA A 288 -8.75 31.27 7.03
N THR A 289 -9.38 31.27 5.85
CA THR A 289 -10.20 32.42 5.38
C THR A 289 -11.68 32.31 5.76
N LEU A 290 -12.24 31.08 5.71
CA LEU A 290 -13.68 30.86 5.98
C LEU A 290 -13.99 30.81 7.47
N ILE A 291 -13.12 30.26 8.27
CA ILE A 291 -13.35 30.03 9.70
C ILE A 291 -12.86 31.25 10.50
N LYS A 292 -13.77 31.91 11.21
CA LYS A 292 -13.49 33.11 12.01
C LYS A 292 -13.29 32.74 13.48
N THR A 293 -12.15 32.09 13.78
CA THR A 293 -11.78 31.71 15.15
C THR A 293 -10.27 31.87 15.36
N ASN A 294 -9.76 31.51 16.54
CA ASN A 294 -8.35 31.60 16.88
C ASN A 294 -7.52 30.52 16.16
N ASP A 295 -6.18 30.67 16.12
CA ASP A 295 -5.26 29.78 15.42
C ASP A 295 -5.35 28.33 15.93
N ASN A 296 -5.49 28.11 17.25
CA ASN A 296 -5.55 26.77 17.82
C ASN A 296 -6.81 26.02 17.39
N ALA A 297 -7.96 26.68 17.37
CA ALA A 297 -9.21 26.09 16.90
C ALA A 297 -9.16 25.79 15.40
N LYS A 298 -8.61 26.69 14.57
CA LYS A 298 -8.41 26.43 13.12
C LYS A 298 -7.49 25.23 12.91
N THR A 299 -6.42 25.11 13.69
CA THR A 299 -5.49 23.97 13.63
C THR A 299 -6.20 22.67 14.00
N GLY A 300 -6.99 22.67 15.07
CA GLY A 300 -7.81 21.53 15.47
C GLY A 300 -8.77 21.09 14.37
N ILE A 301 -9.49 22.05 13.74
CA ILE A 301 -10.41 21.78 12.63
C ILE A 301 -9.66 21.19 11.43
N LEU A 302 -8.52 21.77 11.05
CA LEU A 302 -7.71 21.26 9.94
C LEU A 302 -7.27 19.82 10.17
N ILE A 303 -6.73 19.53 11.36
CA ILE A 303 -6.28 18.18 11.72
C ILE A 303 -7.46 17.21 11.71
N SER A 304 -8.60 17.59 12.30
CA SER A 304 -9.79 16.75 12.35
C SER A 304 -10.33 16.42 10.96
N ILE A 305 -10.43 17.41 10.07
CA ILE A 305 -10.87 17.20 8.68
C ILE A 305 -9.86 16.31 7.94
N THR A 306 -8.57 16.59 8.07
CA THR A 306 -7.53 15.80 7.39
C THR A 306 -7.54 14.35 7.89
N MET A 307 -7.62 14.13 9.20
CA MET A 307 -7.69 12.79 9.77
C MET A 307 -8.96 12.04 9.36
N LEU A 308 -10.10 12.72 9.32
CA LEU A 308 -11.36 12.15 8.83
C LEU A 308 -11.22 11.74 7.35
N CYS A 309 -10.66 12.61 6.50
CA CYS A 309 -10.41 12.31 5.10
C CYS A 309 -9.50 11.09 4.94
N CYS A 310 -8.42 11.01 5.70
CA CYS A 310 -7.48 9.89 5.69
C CYS A 310 -8.14 8.60 6.19
N PHE A 311 -8.91 8.64 7.27
CA PHE A 311 -9.65 7.50 7.79
C PHE A 311 -10.63 6.92 6.76
N LEU A 312 -11.42 7.79 6.13
CA LEU A 312 -12.40 7.40 5.12
C LEU A 312 -11.75 6.89 3.82
N SER A 313 -10.51 7.29 3.53
CA SER A 313 -9.75 6.79 2.38
C SER A 313 -9.13 5.40 2.57
N GLY A 314 -9.29 4.80 3.76
CA GLY A 314 -8.79 3.46 4.06
C GLY A 314 -7.40 3.43 4.70
N MET A 315 -6.90 4.56 5.19
CA MET A 315 -5.58 4.66 5.80
C MET A 315 -5.41 3.83 7.08
N MET A 316 -6.49 3.62 7.83
CA MET A 316 -6.52 2.78 9.04
C MET A 316 -7.13 1.39 8.79
N GLY A 317 -7.23 0.98 7.53
CA GLY A 317 -7.75 -0.31 7.10
C GLY A 317 -8.49 -0.22 5.77
N ILE A 318 -8.10 -1.06 4.83
CA ILE A 318 -8.65 -1.11 3.46
C ILE A 318 -10.15 -1.40 3.47
N THR A 319 -10.63 -2.18 4.45
CA THR A 319 -12.04 -2.48 4.65
C THR A 319 -12.92 -1.25 4.77
N MET A 320 -12.42 -0.18 5.42
CA MET A 320 -13.20 1.06 5.58
C MET A 320 -13.46 1.74 4.23
N LYS A 321 -12.45 1.83 3.36
CA LYS A 321 -12.61 2.35 2.01
C LYS A 321 -13.66 1.56 1.23
N TYR A 322 -13.60 0.23 1.28
CA TYR A 322 -14.57 -0.63 0.61
C TYR A 322 -16.01 -0.42 1.11
N VAL A 323 -16.19 -0.33 2.43
CA VAL A 323 -17.52 -0.09 3.03
C VAL A 323 -18.12 1.24 2.58
N ILE A 324 -17.31 2.30 2.53
CA ILE A 324 -17.76 3.62 2.10
C ILE A 324 -18.04 3.66 0.60
N ASP A 325 -17.16 3.09 -0.22
CA ASP A 325 -17.35 3.03 -1.68
C ASP A 325 -18.61 2.24 -2.06
N LYS A 326 -18.95 1.20 -1.28
CA LYS A 326 -20.17 0.41 -1.48
C LYS A 326 -21.45 1.13 -1.06
N ASN A 327 -21.44 1.82 0.08
CA ASN A 327 -22.65 2.40 0.67
C ASN A 327 -22.88 3.87 0.30
N ILE A 328 -21.81 4.70 0.29
CA ILE A 328 -21.89 6.15 0.04
C ILE A 328 -20.68 6.59 -0.82
N PRO A 329 -20.61 6.19 -2.09
CA PRO A 329 -19.43 6.42 -2.95
C PRO A 329 -19.11 7.90 -3.18
N ILE A 330 -20.08 8.79 -3.00
CA ILE A 330 -19.91 10.23 -3.20
C ILE A 330 -18.90 10.84 -2.20
N ILE A 331 -18.82 10.28 -0.99
CA ILE A 331 -17.88 10.77 0.04
C ILE A 331 -16.44 10.61 -0.46
N ASN A 332 -16.07 9.44 -0.96
CA ASN A 332 -14.72 9.18 -1.45
C ASN A 332 -14.40 9.90 -2.76
N LYS A 333 -15.41 10.22 -3.57
CA LYS A 333 -15.23 11.06 -4.78
C LYS A 333 -14.94 12.53 -4.50
N ILE A 334 -15.33 13.04 -3.33
CA ILE A 334 -15.07 14.43 -2.91
C ILE A 334 -13.85 14.49 -1.97
N ASN A 335 -13.49 13.39 -1.37
CA ASN A 335 -12.40 13.28 -0.39
C ASN A 335 -11.03 13.39 -1.09
N PRO A 336 -10.22 14.43 -0.84
CA PRO A 336 -8.91 14.58 -1.48
C PRO A 336 -7.93 13.46 -1.08
N ALA A 337 -8.01 12.92 0.14
CA ALA A 337 -7.19 11.78 0.53
C ALA A 337 -7.53 10.53 -0.31
N SER A 338 -8.82 10.28 -0.54
CA SER A 338 -9.26 9.16 -1.38
C SER A 338 -8.84 9.32 -2.83
N MET A 339 -8.93 10.54 -3.40
CA MET A 339 -8.47 10.81 -4.77
C MET A 339 -6.95 10.54 -4.93
N ILE A 340 -6.15 10.89 -3.92
CA ILE A 340 -4.69 10.64 -3.95
C ILE A 340 -4.43 9.14 -3.87
N THR A 341 -5.01 8.44 -2.89
CA THR A 341 -4.79 7.00 -2.71
C THR A 341 -5.34 6.18 -3.87
N ASP A 342 -6.50 6.55 -4.40
CA ASP A 342 -7.12 5.86 -5.55
C ASP A 342 -6.27 6.02 -6.82
N GLY A 343 -5.77 7.23 -7.07
CA GLY A 343 -4.83 7.49 -8.16
C GLY A 343 -3.55 6.68 -8.03
N LEU A 344 -2.97 6.57 -6.83
CA LEU A 344 -1.79 5.75 -6.56
C LEU A 344 -2.08 4.25 -6.76
N TYR A 345 -3.21 3.75 -6.25
CA TYR A 345 -3.63 2.36 -6.47
C TYR A 345 -3.92 2.08 -7.95
N SER A 346 -4.49 3.05 -8.68
CA SER A 346 -4.78 2.88 -10.09
C SER A 346 -3.53 2.68 -10.94
N LEU A 347 -2.41 3.30 -10.58
CA LEU A 347 -1.12 3.08 -11.22
C LEU A 347 -0.59 1.66 -11.06
N TYR A 348 -1.01 1.00 -10.00
CA TYR A 348 -0.55 -0.33 -9.66
C TYR A 348 -1.44 -1.42 -10.24
N TYR A 349 -2.76 -1.31 -10.06
CA TYR A 349 -3.72 -2.34 -10.44
C TYR A 349 -4.15 -2.31 -11.91
N TYR A 350 -4.09 -1.14 -12.56
CA TYR A 350 -4.63 -1.00 -13.92
C TYR A 350 -3.56 -0.71 -14.96
N ASN A 351 -3.67 -1.38 -16.11
CA ASN A 351 -2.83 -1.08 -17.27
C ASN A 351 -3.21 0.27 -17.90
N SER A 352 -4.49 0.65 -17.86
CA SER A 352 -4.98 1.94 -18.38
C SER A 352 -4.80 3.05 -17.35
N LEU A 353 -4.46 4.26 -17.81
CA LEU A 353 -4.29 5.44 -16.98
C LEU A 353 -5.56 6.28 -16.83
N ASN A 354 -6.71 5.83 -17.34
CA ASN A 354 -7.94 6.61 -17.36
C ASN A 354 -8.40 7.01 -15.96
N ARG A 355 -8.36 6.06 -15.01
CA ARG A 355 -8.73 6.29 -13.62
C ARG A 355 -7.76 7.25 -12.93
N PHE A 356 -6.48 7.09 -13.18
CA PHE A 356 -5.44 8.00 -12.69
C PHE A 356 -5.69 9.46 -13.14
N TYR A 357 -5.93 9.67 -14.44
CA TYR A 357 -6.20 11.02 -14.96
C TYR A 357 -7.52 11.61 -14.46
N PHE A 358 -8.51 10.77 -14.17
CA PHE A 358 -9.74 11.21 -13.54
C PHE A 358 -9.46 11.78 -12.13
N ASP A 359 -8.65 11.09 -11.31
CA ASP A 359 -8.28 11.56 -9.98
C ASP A 359 -7.40 12.81 -10.02
N VAL A 360 -6.46 12.89 -10.97
CA VAL A 360 -5.65 14.08 -11.24
C VAL A 360 -6.54 15.29 -11.56
N LEU A 361 -7.53 15.10 -12.43
CA LEU A 361 -8.49 16.16 -12.79
C LEU A 361 -9.33 16.56 -11.58
N SER A 362 -9.84 15.59 -10.82
CA SER A 362 -10.66 15.83 -9.62
C SER A 362 -9.89 16.61 -8.55
N LEU A 363 -8.64 16.26 -8.27
CA LEU A 363 -7.75 16.99 -7.36
C LEU A 363 -7.48 18.42 -7.84
N THR A 364 -7.29 18.60 -9.15
CA THR A 364 -7.09 19.93 -9.74
C THR A 364 -8.32 20.81 -9.57
N ILE A 365 -9.50 20.27 -9.91
CA ILE A 365 -10.78 20.98 -9.73
C ILE A 365 -11.00 21.31 -8.26
N PHE A 366 -10.81 20.36 -7.35
CA PHE A 366 -10.94 20.58 -5.90
C PHE A 366 -10.04 21.73 -5.44
N SER A 367 -8.76 21.71 -5.83
CA SER A 367 -7.80 22.74 -5.45
C SER A 367 -8.17 24.12 -5.95
N LEU A 368 -8.58 24.22 -7.22
CA LEU A 368 -9.01 25.49 -7.82
C LEU A 368 -10.27 26.04 -7.16
N LEU A 369 -11.24 25.18 -6.86
CA LEU A 369 -12.47 25.56 -6.15
C LEU A 369 -12.16 26.10 -4.76
N MET A 370 -11.31 25.42 -3.99
CA MET A 370 -10.92 25.85 -2.65
C MET A 370 -10.17 27.19 -2.68
N ILE A 371 -9.26 27.38 -3.62
CA ILE A 371 -8.54 28.66 -3.81
C ILE A 371 -9.51 29.77 -4.21
N PHE A 372 -10.44 29.50 -5.13
CA PHE A 372 -11.43 30.47 -5.58
C PHE A 372 -12.35 30.92 -4.45
N ILE A 373 -12.91 30.00 -3.67
CA ILE A 373 -13.75 30.29 -2.51
C ILE A 373 -12.97 31.11 -1.48
N SER A 374 -11.74 30.71 -1.20
CA SER A 374 -10.84 31.42 -0.27
C SER A 374 -10.55 32.85 -0.72
N TYR A 375 -10.29 33.04 -2.02
CA TYR A 375 -10.08 34.38 -2.59
C TYR A 375 -11.31 35.26 -2.51
N LYS A 376 -12.50 34.72 -2.82
CA LYS A 376 -13.78 35.44 -2.74
C LYS A 376 -14.05 35.88 -1.30
N GLU A 377 -13.85 34.99 -0.32
CA GLU A 377 -14.06 35.34 1.09
C GLU A 377 -13.04 36.38 1.57
N LEU A 378 -11.76 36.20 1.21
CA LEU A 378 -10.72 37.17 1.55
C LEU A 378 -11.02 38.60 0.99
N ARG A 379 -11.56 38.68 -0.23
CA ARG A 379 -12.00 39.96 -0.80
C ARG A 379 -13.16 40.61 -0.03
N ARG A 380 -14.04 39.77 0.49
CA ARG A 380 -15.24 40.21 1.22
C ARG A 380 -14.94 40.68 2.64
N GLN A 381 -13.83 40.19 3.22
CA GLN A 381 -13.47 40.60 4.58
C GLN A 381 -13.17 42.09 4.65
N LYS A 382 -13.99 42.81 5.45
CA LYS A 382 -13.77 44.18 5.89
C LYS A 382 -13.36 44.16 7.35
N TYR A 383 -12.41 44.95 7.73
CA TYR A 383 -11.93 45.06 9.10
C TYR A 383 -12.45 46.39 9.67
N ASP A 384 -13.30 46.31 10.69
CA ASP A 384 -13.97 47.46 11.25
C ASP A 384 -13.05 48.31 12.16
N SER A 385 -11.92 47.73 12.59
CA SER A 385 -10.88 48.43 13.35
C SER A 385 -9.49 47.85 13.02
N ILE A 386 -8.70 48.63 12.34
CA ILE A 386 -7.29 48.33 12.07
C ILE A 386 -6.39 49.19 12.93
#